data_8bdd04bfe44d1434ad29ef23315141b5
#
_entry.id   8bdd04bfe44d1434ad29ef23315141b5
#
_cell.length_a   1.000
_cell.length_b   1.000
_cell.length_c   1.000
_cell.angle_alpha   90.00
_cell.angle_beta   90.00
_cell.angle_gamma   90.00
#
_symmetry.space_group_name_H-M   'P 1'
#
loop_
_entity.id
_entity.type
_entity.pdbx_description
1 polymer ?
#
loop_
_entity_poly.entity_id
_entity_poly.type
_entity_poly.pdbx_seq_one_letter_code
_entity_poly.pdbx_strand_id
1 'polypeptide(L)'
;MEDFIKDIYDDSNVIFEVKRCIEMVHRRDVKTMSQIWKTVTPKIVELCKKEQIIHSIGTGLYSALLEACARTRQEDYIALGDCLDTLMPALYASVEDESCIDVTEGNWRLFSSRSGFLTIQRISDKKTLMSAVDPMWDAYEHAKQIYDPRNNSFFIMGCELGYLAYQLYILSDKSLDIYIFEQDSDLVKYAFDYGVLSLIDEKKLHIFVDSDDINLVDKFCMRYEEGSQYAIGYFCYDWALTEFSREVQIIMQHFNIENDTAARGTAQAKINYYRNVRNIKKSIRDVVLPKQTSHFAIVAGGPSVDDHLERLRSIGEDTIIITVNTSHKKMIESGVRPDFVTTFDPLPNTYRHFEGLNDYSVPLIMYVTGNWRFSEYYKGEKYLISEDYKIDDIPGVDMTNRNNWYADGTVTSLAIEVAIKLGATRIDLYGVDLSYPNGMSHATGTPDLQKMNTEHMRKVPSVDGGEVPTLENMAIYIEDISKQAAVYSDVLFVNYSNHGAVIDGTKWYKELDACDIK
;
A
#
# COMPACT_ATOMS: atom_id res chain seq x y z
N MET A 1 9.29 3.48 40.03
CA MET A 1 9.83 3.48 38.66
C MET A 1 8.97 4.38 37.75
N GLU A 2 7.65 4.22 37.69
CA GLU A 2 6.76 5.11 36.90
C GLU A 2 6.88 6.60 37.27
N ASP A 3 6.91 6.95 38.55
CA ASP A 3 7.07 8.34 38.99
C ASP A 3 8.45 8.92 38.62
N PHE A 4 9.50 8.12 38.71
CA PHE A 4 10.86 8.53 38.35
C PHE A 4 11.05 8.77 36.85
N ILE A 5 10.45 7.92 36.00
CA ILE A 5 10.46 8.08 34.54
C ILE A 5 9.64 9.32 34.14
N LYS A 6 8.52 9.54 34.81
CA LYS A 6 7.68 10.71 34.60
C LYS A 6 8.42 12.02 34.91
N ASP A 7 9.20 12.03 35.99
CA ASP A 7 10.02 13.20 36.39
C ASP A 7 11.11 13.50 35.35
N ILE A 8 11.78 12.46 34.80
CA ILE A 8 12.79 12.63 33.73
C ILE A 8 12.14 13.20 32.47
N TYR A 9 10.98 12.70 32.07
CA TYR A 9 10.29 13.21 30.90
C TYR A 9 9.79 14.65 31.11
N ASP A 10 9.39 15.02 32.31
CA ASP A 10 8.96 16.37 32.63
C ASP A 10 10.10 17.40 32.53
N ASP A 11 11.31 17.06 32.98
CA ASP A 11 12.47 17.97 32.90
C ASP A 11 13.06 18.02 31.47
N SER A 12 13.20 16.88 30.80
CA SER A 12 13.66 16.80 29.40
C SER A 12 12.70 17.45 28.41
N ASN A 13 11.41 17.45 28.74
CA ASN A 13 10.39 18.11 27.94
C ASN A 13 10.56 19.65 27.89
N VAL A 14 11.24 20.24 28.86
CA VAL A 14 11.55 21.68 28.84
C VAL A 14 12.45 22.04 27.65
N ILE A 15 13.50 21.25 27.39
CA ILE A 15 14.41 21.42 26.24
C ILE A 15 13.60 21.33 24.93
N PHE A 16 12.77 20.30 24.81
CA PHE A 16 11.93 20.08 23.65
C PHE A 16 10.98 21.25 23.38
N GLU A 17 10.28 21.73 24.41
CA GLU A 17 9.34 22.83 24.28
C GLU A 17 10.03 24.17 24.00
N VAL A 18 11.24 24.43 24.52
CA VAL A 18 12.03 25.60 24.15
C VAL A 18 12.44 25.57 22.70
N LYS A 19 12.90 24.42 22.18
CA LYS A 19 13.17 24.25 20.75
C LYS A 19 11.95 24.51 19.88
N ARG A 20 10.77 24.04 20.31
CA ARG A 20 9.52 24.36 19.63
C ARG A 20 9.20 25.86 19.64
N CYS A 21 9.45 26.56 20.72
CA CYS A 21 9.33 28.02 20.76
C CYS A 21 10.22 28.67 19.70
N ILE A 22 11.50 28.29 19.63
CA ILE A 22 12.47 28.81 18.64
C ILE A 22 11.94 28.56 17.21
N GLU A 23 11.47 27.37 16.93
CA GLU A 23 10.89 27.02 15.63
C GLU A 23 9.67 27.90 15.28
N MET A 24 8.75 28.11 16.23
CA MET A 24 7.56 28.94 15.99
C MET A 24 7.94 30.41 15.77
N VAL A 25 8.99 30.91 16.42
CA VAL A 25 9.56 32.23 16.13
C VAL A 25 10.04 32.30 14.67
N HIS A 26 10.82 31.35 14.22
CA HIS A 26 11.31 31.29 12.83
C HIS A 26 10.17 31.20 11.82
N ARG A 27 9.10 30.50 12.14
CA ARG A 27 7.88 30.40 11.31
C ARG A 27 6.95 31.60 11.40
N ARG A 28 7.26 32.57 12.27
CA ARG A 28 6.42 33.72 12.58
C ARG A 28 5.03 33.36 13.15
N ASP A 29 4.90 32.15 13.72
CA ASP A 29 3.68 31.73 14.43
C ASP A 29 3.70 32.16 15.90
N VAL A 30 3.46 33.45 16.08
CA VAL A 30 3.47 34.10 17.39
C VAL A 30 2.43 33.55 18.34
N LYS A 31 1.27 33.12 17.83
CA LYS A 31 0.18 32.59 18.65
C LYS A 31 0.57 31.26 19.30
N THR A 32 1.03 30.30 18.52
CA THR A 32 1.47 29.01 19.03
C THR A 32 2.69 29.15 19.92
N MET A 33 3.69 29.95 19.53
CA MET A 33 4.85 30.26 20.34
C MET A 33 4.46 30.81 21.71
N SER A 34 3.56 31.81 21.76
CA SER A 34 3.12 32.39 23.01
C SER A 34 2.41 31.40 23.94
N GLN A 35 1.68 30.44 23.38
CA GLN A 35 1.05 29.36 24.15
C GLN A 35 2.11 28.46 24.79
N ILE A 36 3.06 27.98 23.98
CA ILE A 36 4.15 27.10 24.43
C ILE A 36 4.99 27.83 25.48
N TRP A 37 5.37 29.08 25.23
CA TRP A 37 6.16 29.91 26.15
C TRP A 37 5.53 30.07 27.53
N LYS A 38 4.22 30.24 27.59
CA LYS A 38 3.48 30.34 28.86
C LYS A 38 3.52 29.06 29.68
N THR A 39 3.58 27.88 29.02
CA THR A 39 3.64 26.58 29.69
C THR A 39 5.05 26.23 30.13
N VAL A 40 6.07 26.56 29.33
CA VAL A 40 7.47 26.20 29.59
C VAL A 40 8.17 27.13 30.55
N THR A 41 7.84 28.42 30.56
CA THR A 41 8.48 29.42 31.44
C THR A 41 8.46 29.04 32.92
N PRO A 42 7.34 28.57 33.52
CA PRO A 42 7.33 28.16 34.92
C PRO A 42 8.31 27.00 35.20
N LYS A 43 8.43 26.05 34.27
CA LYS A 43 9.35 24.93 34.40
C LYS A 43 10.82 25.39 34.36
N ILE A 44 11.17 26.30 33.45
CA ILE A 44 12.52 26.88 33.41
C ILE A 44 12.83 27.62 34.74
N VAL A 45 11.87 28.34 35.28
CA VAL A 45 12.03 29.00 36.58
C VAL A 45 12.27 27.98 37.71
N GLU A 46 11.61 26.85 37.66
CA GLU A 46 11.81 25.79 38.64
C GLU A 46 13.21 25.16 38.52
N LEU A 47 13.67 24.86 37.31
CA LEU A 47 15.04 24.45 37.03
C LEU A 47 16.07 25.47 37.58
N CYS A 48 15.84 26.77 37.38
CA CYS A 48 16.72 27.81 37.90
C CYS A 48 16.78 27.86 39.44
N LYS A 49 15.82 27.30 40.14
CA LYS A 49 15.80 27.23 41.62
C LYS A 49 16.54 26.04 42.20
N LYS A 50 16.91 25.03 41.42
CA LYS A 50 17.70 23.91 41.88
C LYS A 50 19.10 24.42 42.29
N GLU A 51 19.57 24.02 43.45
CA GLU A 51 20.81 24.59 44.08
C GLU A 51 22.06 24.46 43.19
N GLN A 52 22.18 23.41 42.44
CA GLN A 52 23.31 23.15 41.51
C GLN A 52 23.35 24.12 40.34
N ILE A 53 22.21 24.51 39.80
CA ILE A 53 22.10 25.44 38.70
C ILE A 53 22.37 26.88 39.16
N ILE A 54 22.00 27.22 40.37
CA ILE A 54 22.21 28.58 40.92
C ILE A 54 23.70 28.92 41.14
N HIS A 55 24.53 27.94 41.43
CA HIS A 55 25.95 28.22 41.76
C HIS A 55 26.93 28.10 40.60
N SER A 56 26.69 27.33 39.54
CA SER A 56 27.66 27.13 38.46
C SER A 56 27.20 27.66 37.09
N ILE A 57 25.92 27.57 36.77
CA ILE A 57 25.34 27.95 35.47
C ILE A 57 24.20 28.94 35.63
N GLY A 58 23.66 29.05 36.84
CA GLY A 58 22.38 29.70 37.16
C GLY A 58 22.28 31.19 36.88
N THR A 59 23.40 31.93 36.98
CA THR A 59 23.38 33.36 36.63
C THR A 59 23.19 33.58 35.16
N GLY A 60 23.73 32.70 34.29
CA GLY A 60 23.56 32.74 32.84
C GLY A 60 22.16 32.35 32.39
N LEU A 61 21.65 31.24 32.91
CA LEU A 61 20.31 30.72 32.60
C LEU A 61 19.23 31.67 33.06
N TYR A 62 19.35 32.19 34.29
CA TYR A 62 18.37 33.15 34.85
C TYR A 62 18.39 34.49 34.12
N SER A 63 19.57 35.03 33.77
CA SER A 63 19.70 36.25 32.98
C SER A 63 19.10 36.10 31.59
N ALA A 64 19.39 35.00 30.90
CA ALA A 64 18.82 34.72 29.60
C ALA A 64 17.29 34.56 29.65
N LEU A 65 16.77 33.92 30.69
CA LEU A 65 15.34 33.78 30.92
C LEU A 65 14.67 35.15 31.14
N LEU A 66 15.28 36.03 31.96
CA LEU A 66 14.77 37.40 32.21
C LEU A 66 14.75 38.21 30.92
N GLU A 67 15.77 38.09 30.11
CA GLU A 67 15.84 38.77 28.82
C GLU A 67 14.79 38.23 27.85
N ALA A 68 14.64 36.91 27.72
CA ALA A 68 13.58 36.29 26.92
C ALA A 68 12.17 36.76 27.36
N CYS A 69 11.91 36.82 28.65
CA CYS A 69 10.65 37.36 29.20
C CYS A 69 10.46 38.87 28.88
N ALA A 70 11.54 39.64 28.88
CA ALA A 70 11.50 41.05 28.51
C ALA A 70 11.18 41.23 27.02
N ARG A 71 11.81 40.47 26.15
CA ARG A 71 11.56 40.46 24.70
C ARG A 71 10.13 40.05 24.37
N THR A 72 9.60 39.06 25.06
CA THR A 72 8.19 38.64 24.90
C THR A 72 7.23 39.79 25.26
N ARG A 73 7.52 40.55 26.32
CA ARG A 73 6.70 41.70 26.72
C ARG A 73 6.77 42.87 25.73
N GLN A 74 7.86 43.00 25.00
CA GLN A 74 8.08 44.02 23.97
C GLN A 74 7.57 43.60 22.61
N GLU A 75 7.04 42.37 22.48
CA GLU A 75 6.63 41.76 21.22
C GLU A 75 7.78 41.66 20.18
N ASP A 76 9.01 41.71 20.65
CA ASP A 76 10.21 41.51 19.82
C ASP A 76 10.57 40.03 19.70
N TYR A 77 9.86 39.38 18.82
CA TYR A 77 9.95 37.92 18.66
C TYR A 77 11.24 37.46 17.97
N ILE A 78 11.92 38.30 17.19
CA ILE A 78 13.23 37.98 16.59
C ILE A 78 14.28 37.93 17.69
N ALA A 79 14.36 38.96 18.51
CA ALA A 79 15.28 38.99 19.65
C ALA A 79 14.93 37.93 20.71
N LEU A 80 13.67 37.51 20.79
CA LEU A 80 13.28 36.39 21.63
C LEU A 80 13.89 35.07 21.10
N GLY A 81 13.86 34.81 19.78
CA GLY A 81 14.49 33.64 19.17
C GLY A 81 15.99 33.58 19.54
N ASP A 82 16.74 34.67 19.34
CA ASP A 82 18.14 34.77 19.68
C ASP A 82 18.43 34.51 21.16
N CYS A 83 17.54 35.03 22.05
CA CYS A 83 17.62 34.78 23.49
C CYS A 83 17.38 33.31 23.85
N LEU A 84 16.43 32.66 23.19
CA LEU A 84 16.13 31.23 23.40
C LEU A 84 17.27 30.33 22.91
N ASP A 85 17.87 30.65 21.77
CA ASP A 85 19.06 29.94 21.27
C ASP A 85 20.25 30.06 22.26
N THR A 86 20.41 31.21 22.88
CA THR A 86 21.43 31.43 23.93
C THR A 86 21.13 30.63 25.20
N LEU A 87 19.86 30.35 25.49
CA LEU A 87 19.42 29.58 26.65
C LEU A 87 19.72 28.07 26.50
N MET A 88 19.73 27.53 25.27
CA MET A 88 19.84 26.10 25.01
C MET A 88 21.07 25.41 25.62
N PRO A 89 22.32 25.94 25.51
CA PRO A 89 23.48 25.29 26.14
C PRO A 89 23.37 25.13 27.65
N ALA A 90 22.77 26.14 28.33
CA ALA A 90 22.59 26.09 29.78
C ALA A 90 21.49 25.08 30.17
N LEU A 91 20.44 24.94 29.36
CA LEU A 91 19.40 23.91 29.59
C LEU A 91 19.97 22.51 29.40
N TYR A 92 20.76 22.27 28.36
CA TYR A 92 21.42 20.97 28.19
C TYR A 92 22.33 20.62 29.40
N ALA A 93 23.15 21.57 29.84
CA ALA A 93 24.02 21.36 30.97
C ALA A 93 23.26 21.09 32.28
N SER A 94 22.05 21.65 32.45
CA SER A 94 21.23 21.41 33.64
C SER A 94 20.63 20.00 33.68
N VAL A 95 20.43 19.37 32.51
CA VAL A 95 19.85 18.02 32.40
C VAL A 95 20.93 16.93 32.44
N GLU A 96 22.13 17.21 31.87
CA GLU A 96 23.26 16.25 31.87
C GLU A 96 23.70 15.86 33.31
N ASP A 97 23.52 16.71 34.31
CA ASP A 97 23.99 16.48 35.69
C ASP A 97 23.04 15.62 36.56
N GLU A 98 21.75 15.53 36.22
CA GLU A 98 20.73 14.95 37.09
C GLU A 98 20.23 13.54 36.72
N SER A 99 20.45 13.05 35.52
CA SER A 99 19.81 11.81 35.07
C SER A 99 20.74 10.87 34.30
N CYS A 100 21.66 10.20 34.99
CA CYS A 100 22.38 9.08 34.39
C CYS A 100 21.60 7.78 34.57
N ILE A 101 20.60 7.52 33.75
CA ILE A 101 20.10 6.16 33.60
C ILE A 101 21.10 5.42 32.69
N ASP A 102 21.55 4.27 33.16
CA ASP A 102 22.36 3.31 32.41
C ASP A 102 21.89 1.91 32.80
N VAL A 103 21.01 1.32 32.02
CA VAL A 103 20.43 0.01 32.29
C VAL A 103 20.79 -0.92 31.15
N THR A 104 21.37 -2.07 31.49
CA THR A 104 21.65 -3.14 30.55
C THR A 104 20.70 -4.30 30.80
N GLU A 105 19.89 -4.64 29.79
CA GLU A 105 18.93 -5.74 29.88
C GLU A 105 18.88 -6.46 28.51
N GLY A 106 18.99 -7.78 28.50
CA GLY A 106 19.00 -8.58 27.28
C GLY A 106 20.15 -8.18 26.34
N ASN A 107 19.82 -7.88 25.11
CA ASN A 107 20.76 -7.45 24.06
C ASN A 107 20.94 -5.94 23.99
N TRP A 108 20.31 -5.18 24.88
CA TRP A 108 20.19 -3.75 24.79
C TRP A 108 20.70 -3.03 26.03
N ARG A 109 21.24 -1.85 25.82
CA ARG A 109 21.62 -0.89 26.85
C ARG A 109 20.83 0.39 26.64
N LEU A 110 20.06 0.79 27.66
CA LEU A 110 19.35 2.07 27.70
C LEU A 110 20.18 3.07 28.49
N PHE A 111 20.34 4.27 27.97
CA PHE A 111 21.05 5.34 28.66
C PHE A 111 20.48 6.71 28.31
N SER A 112 20.71 7.68 29.18
CA SER A 112 20.28 9.06 28.94
C SER A 112 21.05 9.68 27.79
N SER A 113 20.31 10.24 26.82
CA SER A 113 20.89 11.12 25.80
C SER A 113 21.30 12.47 26.40
N ARG A 114 21.96 13.30 25.62
CA ARG A 114 22.35 14.64 26.05
C ARG A 114 21.16 15.54 26.39
N SER A 115 19.99 15.33 25.79
CA SER A 115 18.75 16.05 26.12
C SER A 115 18.00 15.47 27.32
N GLY A 116 18.52 14.39 27.93
CA GLY A 116 17.89 13.70 29.05
C GLY A 116 16.89 12.60 28.65
N PHE A 117 16.38 12.60 27.43
CA PHE A 117 15.56 11.51 26.92
C PHE A 117 16.41 10.22 26.78
N LEU A 118 15.77 9.08 27.02
CA LEU A 118 16.47 7.83 26.87
C LEU A 118 16.77 7.50 25.41
N THR A 119 17.91 6.87 25.18
CA THR A 119 18.28 6.24 23.92
C THR A 119 18.67 4.80 24.15
N ILE A 120 18.75 4.01 23.08
CA ILE A 120 19.00 2.58 23.17
C ILE A 120 20.15 2.16 22.27
N GLN A 121 21.03 1.29 22.79
CA GLN A 121 22.22 0.81 22.13
C GLN A 121 22.24 -0.70 22.11
N ARG A 122 22.57 -1.30 20.97
CA ARG A 122 22.81 -2.73 20.88
C ARG A 122 24.17 -3.09 21.49
N ILE A 123 24.19 -4.06 22.42
CA ILE A 123 25.39 -4.41 23.20
C ILE A 123 26.48 -5.03 22.32
N SER A 124 26.09 -5.86 21.34
CA SER A 124 27.01 -6.67 20.54
C SER A 124 28.01 -5.83 19.73
N ASP A 125 27.58 -4.69 19.18
CA ASP A 125 28.38 -3.83 18.30
C ASP A 125 28.40 -2.35 18.73
N LYS A 126 27.77 -2.03 19.85
CA LYS A 126 27.70 -0.68 20.43
C LYS A 126 27.07 0.38 19.54
N LYS A 127 26.21 -0.03 18.63
CA LYS A 127 25.46 0.89 17.77
C LYS A 127 24.18 1.33 18.44
N THR A 128 23.88 2.63 18.37
CA THR A 128 22.64 3.20 18.90
C THR A 128 21.54 3.18 17.85
N LEU A 129 20.33 2.80 18.23
CA LEU A 129 19.15 2.83 17.34
C LEU A 129 18.64 4.26 17.14
N MET A 130 18.86 5.14 18.10
CA MET A 130 18.38 6.51 18.07
C MET A 130 19.51 7.48 18.42
N SER A 131 19.26 8.77 18.24
CA SER A 131 20.21 9.82 18.58
C SER A 131 20.67 9.75 20.04
N ALA A 132 21.97 9.86 20.26
CA ALA A 132 22.52 10.02 21.60
C ALA A 132 22.50 11.50 22.07
N VAL A 133 22.04 12.41 21.20
CA VAL A 133 21.94 13.85 21.50
C VAL A 133 20.53 14.23 21.92
N ASP A 134 19.57 14.04 21.03
CA ASP A 134 18.17 14.40 21.29
C ASP A 134 17.20 13.55 20.47
N PRO A 135 16.92 12.31 20.90
CA PRO A 135 16.11 11.38 20.12
C PRO A 135 14.65 11.84 19.97
N MET A 136 14.11 12.57 20.91
CA MET A 136 12.74 13.10 20.85
C MET A 136 12.63 14.20 19.80
N TRP A 137 13.61 15.10 19.73
CA TRP A 137 13.63 16.16 18.73
C TRP A 137 13.81 15.60 17.32
N ASP A 138 14.73 14.66 17.15
CA ASP A 138 14.97 14.02 15.86
C ASP A 138 13.72 13.28 15.38
N ALA A 139 13.01 12.61 16.27
CA ALA A 139 11.73 11.97 15.96
C ALA A 139 10.64 13.01 15.56
N TYR A 140 10.60 14.17 16.23
CA TYR A 140 9.68 15.27 15.88
C TYR A 140 9.98 15.84 14.49
N GLU A 141 11.25 16.16 14.20
CA GLU A 141 11.65 16.66 12.89
C GLU A 141 11.33 15.65 11.78
N HIS A 142 11.58 14.37 12.02
CA HIS A 142 11.22 13.32 11.07
C HIS A 142 9.70 13.23 10.88
N ALA A 143 8.96 13.17 11.96
CA ALA A 143 7.50 13.11 11.91
C ALA A 143 6.91 14.26 11.08
N LYS A 144 7.42 15.49 11.23
CA LYS A 144 7.00 16.66 10.43
C LYS A 144 7.27 16.50 8.94
N GLN A 145 8.38 15.85 8.58
CA GLN A 145 8.75 15.66 7.18
C GLN A 145 7.85 14.64 6.48
N ILE A 146 7.43 13.60 7.20
CA ILE A 146 6.71 12.46 6.62
C ILE A 146 5.19 12.53 6.84
N TYR A 147 4.69 13.30 7.79
CA TYR A 147 3.27 13.36 8.11
C TYR A 147 2.46 14.10 7.04
N ASP A 148 1.43 13.44 6.51
CA ASP A 148 0.41 14.05 5.65
C ASP A 148 -0.96 13.97 6.36
N PRO A 149 -1.61 15.13 6.66
CA PRO A 149 -2.88 15.16 7.39
C PRO A 149 -4.07 14.54 6.63
N ARG A 150 -3.90 14.19 5.36
CA ARG A 150 -4.94 13.52 4.57
C ARG A 150 -5.08 12.04 4.90
N ASN A 151 -4.09 11.45 5.57
CA ASN A 151 -4.08 10.04 5.90
C ASN A 151 -4.54 9.80 7.34
N ASN A 152 -5.25 8.68 7.55
CA ASN A 152 -5.82 8.30 8.84
C ASN A 152 -4.98 7.25 9.58
N SER A 153 -3.99 6.66 8.93
CA SER A 153 -3.15 5.61 9.49
C SER A 153 -1.69 5.79 9.11
N PHE A 154 -0.80 5.32 9.97
CA PHE A 154 0.64 5.33 9.74
C PHE A 154 1.26 3.99 10.14
N PHE A 155 2.11 3.45 9.27
CA PHE A 155 2.77 2.16 9.44
C PHE A 155 4.24 2.39 9.75
N ILE A 156 4.72 1.89 10.90
CA ILE A 156 6.09 2.08 11.38
C ILE A 156 6.76 0.71 11.49
N MET A 157 7.89 0.55 10.82
CA MET A 157 8.76 -0.60 10.91
C MET A 157 9.83 -0.35 11.96
N GLY A 158 9.75 -1.09 13.07
CA GLY A 158 10.57 -0.86 14.26
C GLY A 158 9.93 0.10 15.26
N CYS A 159 9.98 -0.21 16.54
CA CYS A 159 9.33 0.61 17.57
C CYS A 159 10.28 1.57 18.29
N GLU A 160 11.60 1.28 18.31
CA GLU A 160 12.57 2.04 19.11
C GLU A 160 12.10 2.18 20.57
N LEU A 161 12.08 3.42 21.10
CA LEU A 161 11.40 3.77 22.35
C LEU A 161 10.04 4.48 22.11
N GLY A 162 9.50 4.41 20.90
CA GLY A 162 8.18 4.92 20.55
C GLY A 162 8.13 6.41 20.19
N TYR A 163 9.26 7.11 20.15
CA TYR A 163 9.26 8.56 19.94
C TYR A 163 8.65 9.00 18.61
N LEU A 164 8.98 8.32 17.50
CA LEU A 164 8.39 8.62 16.20
C LEU A 164 6.87 8.40 16.20
N ALA A 165 6.42 7.27 16.74
CA ALA A 165 5.01 6.95 16.86
C ALA A 165 4.25 8.01 17.68
N TYR A 166 4.82 8.41 18.81
CA TYR A 166 4.24 9.43 19.67
C TYR A 166 4.17 10.81 18.99
N GLN A 167 5.23 11.23 18.28
CA GLN A 167 5.23 12.51 17.57
C GLN A 167 4.20 12.54 16.43
N LEU A 168 4.06 11.47 15.66
CA LEU A 168 3.01 11.33 14.64
C LEU A 168 1.61 11.40 15.26
N TYR A 169 1.40 10.73 16.40
CA TYR A 169 0.14 10.77 17.14
C TYR A 169 -0.21 12.18 17.63
N ILE A 170 0.77 12.93 18.13
CA ILE A 170 0.55 14.32 18.58
C ILE A 170 0.31 15.25 17.39
N LEU A 171 1.08 15.14 16.29
CA LEU A 171 0.93 15.96 15.10
C LEU A 171 -0.45 15.79 14.44
N SER A 172 -1.04 14.62 14.56
CA SER A 172 -2.38 14.32 14.05
C SER A 172 -3.52 14.76 14.97
N ASP A 173 -3.24 15.51 16.02
CA ASP A 173 -4.21 15.83 17.08
C ASP A 173 -4.85 14.57 17.68
N LYS A 174 -4.05 13.52 17.86
CA LYS A 174 -4.43 12.21 18.42
C LYS A 174 -5.46 11.43 17.62
N SER A 175 -5.62 11.75 16.33
CA SER A 175 -6.60 11.11 15.47
C SER A 175 -6.08 9.90 14.72
N LEU A 176 -4.76 9.82 14.50
CA LEU A 176 -4.10 8.82 13.66
C LEU A 176 -4.09 7.44 14.30
N ASP A 177 -4.37 6.40 13.50
CA ASP A 177 -4.14 5.01 13.88
C ASP A 177 -2.67 4.64 13.57
N ILE A 178 -1.93 4.21 14.59
CA ILE A 178 -0.50 3.87 14.50
C ILE A 178 -0.34 2.35 14.49
N TYR A 179 0.28 1.84 13.45
CA TYR A 179 0.59 0.42 13.28
C TYR A 179 2.11 0.22 13.39
N ILE A 180 2.57 -0.52 14.40
CA ILE A 180 3.98 -0.81 14.62
C ILE A 180 4.25 -2.27 14.30
N PHE A 181 5.30 -2.54 13.54
CA PHE A 181 5.77 -3.88 13.21
C PHE A 181 7.20 -4.03 13.75
N GLU A 182 7.40 -4.94 14.69
CA GLU A 182 8.68 -5.13 15.40
C GLU A 182 9.04 -6.61 15.46
N GLN A 183 10.33 -6.92 15.25
CA GLN A 183 10.85 -8.28 15.35
C GLN A 183 11.29 -8.63 16.77
N ASP A 184 11.80 -7.66 17.52
CA ASP A 184 12.33 -7.85 18.85
C ASP A 184 11.28 -7.46 19.92
N SER A 185 10.74 -8.48 20.60
CA SER A 185 9.75 -8.27 21.66
C SER A 185 10.30 -7.48 22.86
N ASP A 186 11.62 -7.53 23.09
CA ASP A 186 12.24 -6.77 24.18
C ASP A 186 12.21 -5.27 23.88
N LEU A 187 12.41 -4.87 22.61
CA LEU A 187 12.27 -3.46 22.20
C LEU A 187 10.86 -2.93 22.47
N VAL A 188 9.82 -3.70 22.15
CA VAL A 188 8.44 -3.31 22.45
C VAL A 188 8.24 -3.13 23.94
N LYS A 189 8.75 -4.07 24.76
CA LYS A 189 8.69 -3.96 26.22
C LYS A 189 9.37 -2.67 26.71
N TYR A 190 10.57 -2.38 26.22
CA TYR A 190 11.30 -1.17 26.61
C TYR A 190 10.61 0.11 26.16
N ALA A 191 9.97 0.09 25.01
CA ALA A 191 9.20 1.23 24.53
C ALA A 191 7.97 1.54 25.42
N PHE A 192 7.40 0.53 26.07
CA PHE A 192 6.36 0.72 27.10
C PHE A 192 6.92 1.07 28.46
N ASP A 193 7.98 0.36 28.91
CA ASP A 193 8.51 0.48 30.27
C ASP A 193 9.35 1.76 30.44
N TYR A 194 10.10 2.16 29.41
CA TYR A 194 11.09 3.23 29.44
C TYR A 194 10.88 4.29 28.33
N GLY A 195 10.05 4.01 27.36
CA GLY A 195 9.73 4.90 26.25
C GLY A 195 8.38 5.60 26.42
N VAL A 196 7.79 5.99 25.28
CA VAL A 196 6.57 6.81 25.23
C VAL A 196 5.36 6.10 24.64
N LEU A 197 5.44 4.81 24.34
CA LEU A 197 4.29 4.09 23.74
C LEU A 197 3.07 4.07 24.66
N SER A 198 3.28 4.00 25.98
CA SER A 198 2.20 4.07 26.98
C SER A 198 1.42 5.38 26.99
N LEU A 199 1.95 6.44 26.34
CA LEU A 199 1.28 7.74 26.21
C LEU A 199 0.33 7.83 25.00
N ILE A 200 0.33 6.83 24.12
CA ILE A 200 -0.58 6.72 22.98
C ILE A 200 -1.84 5.97 23.43
N ASP A 201 -3.02 6.46 23.03
CA ASP A 201 -4.28 5.78 23.32
C ASP A 201 -4.25 4.33 22.79
N GLU A 202 -4.57 3.35 23.63
CA GLU A 202 -4.58 1.93 23.27
C GLU A 202 -5.48 1.58 22.08
N LYS A 203 -6.51 2.39 21.83
CA LYS A 203 -7.40 2.23 20.68
C LYS A 203 -6.78 2.70 19.38
N LYS A 204 -5.70 3.48 19.46
CA LYS A 204 -4.99 4.07 18.33
C LYS A 204 -3.64 3.40 18.06
N LEU A 205 -3.20 2.54 18.96
CA LEU A 205 -1.91 1.85 18.87
C LEU A 205 -2.10 0.36 18.58
N HIS A 206 -1.58 -0.09 17.45
CA HIS A 206 -1.67 -1.47 16.99
C HIS A 206 -0.25 -2.03 16.80
N ILE A 207 0.15 -3.04 17.61
CA ILE A 207 1.50 -3.58 17.60
C ILE A 207 1.48 -5.02 17.11
N PHE A 208 2.35 -5.32 16.15
CA PHE A 208 2.56 -6.63 15.58
C PHE A 208 4.01 -7.05 15.83
N VAL A 209 4.17 -8.11 16.62
CA VAL A 209 5.49 -8.66 16.94
C VAL A 209 5.62 -10.04 16.32
N ASP A 210 6.71 -10.28 15.62
CA ASP A 210 7.09 -11.60 15.14
C ASP A 210 8.57 -11.61 14.79
N SER A 211 9.29 -12.63 15.23
CA SER A 211 10.71 -12.80 14.90
C SER A 211 10.96 -13.32 13.47
N ASP A 212 9.90 -13.73 12.77
CA ASP A 212 9.95 -14.20 11.39
C ASP A 212 9.57 -13.08 10.44
N ASP A 213 10.48 -12.73 9.53
CA ASP A 213 10.30 -11.66 8.54
C ASP A 213 9.09 -11.87 7.64
N ILE A 214 8.85 -13.11 7.20
CA ILE A 214 7.76 -13.46 6.28
C ILE A 214 6.41 -13.23 6.97
N ASN A 215 6.31 -13.66 8.23
CA ASN A 215 5.10 -13.46 9.01
C ASN A 215 4.81 -11.97 9.21
N LEU A 216 5.84 -11.13 9.40
CA LEU A 216 5.66 -9.68 9.52
C LEU A 216 5.26 -9.04 8.19
N VAL A 217 5.85 -9.46 7.05
CA VAL A 217 5.42 -9.00 5.72
C VAL A 217 3.96 -9.37 5.46
N ASP A 218 3.53 -10.60 5.79
CA ASP A 218 2.13 -11.01 5.69
C ASP A 218 1.22 -10.11 6.54
N LYS A 219 1.59 -9.88 7.82
CA LYS A 219 0.83 -9.00 8.72
C LYS A 219 0.74 -7.57 8.19
N PHE A 220 1.83 -7.04 7.62
CA PHE A 220 1.85 -5.73 6.98
C PHE A 220 0.90 -5.68 5.77
N CYS A 221 1.06 -6.60 4.81
CA CYS A 221 0.24 -6.66 3.61
C CYS A 221 -1.26 -6.83 3.91
N MET A 222 -1.59 -7.56 4.98
CA MET A 222 -2.99 -7.74 5.41
C MET A 222 -3.61 -6.47 5.99
N ARG A 223 -2.81 -5.51 6.46
CA ARG A 223 -3.29 -4.27 7.09
C ARG A 223 -3.16 -3.04 6.19
N TYR A 224 -2.15 -3.04 5.32
CA TYR A 224 -1.89 -1.90 4.45
C TYR A 224 -3.07 -1.62 3.51
N GLU A 225 -3.51 -0.37 3.49
CA GLU A 225 -4.46 0.16 2.51
C GLU A 225 -3.78 1.25 1.68
N GLU A 226 -4.16 1.34 0.40
CA GLU A 226 -3.63 2.39 -0.48
C GLU A 226 -3.87 3.78 0.12
N GLY A 227 -2.83 4.59 0.15
CA GLY A 227 -2.86 5.92 0.75
C GLY A 227 -2.44 5.96 2.23
N SER A 228 -2.19 4.82 2.89
CA SER A 228 -1.57 4.81 4.20
C SER A 228 -0.12 5.28 4.10
N GLN A 229 0.31 6.06 5.07
CA GLN A 229 1.71 6.46 5.19
C GLN A 229 2.55 5.41 5.91
N TYR A 230 3.86 5.42 5.68
CA TYR A 230 4.78 4.53 6.36
C TYR A 230 6.08 5.25 6.74
N ALA A 231 6.77 4.71 7.73
CA ALA A 231 8.14 5.08 8.07
C ALA A 231 8.93 3.85 8.55
N ILE A 232 10.25 3.95 8.45
CA ILE A 232 11.17 3.04 9.11
C ILE A 232 11.58 3.71 10.43
N GLY A 233 11.30 3.03 11.55
CA GLY A 233 11.54 3.56 12.88
C GLY A 233 13.03 3.74 13.16
N TYR A 234 13.86 2.79 12.80
CA TYR A 234 15.30 2.81 13.05
C TYR A 234 16.00 3.90 12.25
N PHE A 235 15.98 5.05 12.80
CA PHE A 235 16.38 6.29 12.23
C PHE A 235 17.75 6.21 11.54
N CYS A 236 17.79 6.35 10.21
CA CYS A 236 18.97 6.64 9.41
C CYS A 236 20.09 5.58 9.37
N TYR A 237 19.92 4.39 9.90
CA TYR A 237 21.01 3.41 9.92
C TYR A 237 20.65 2.14 9.14
N ASP A 238 21.22 1.98 7.94
CA ASP A 238 21.07 0.76 7.11
C ASP A 238 21.35 -0.54 7.87
N TRP A 239 22.22 -0.47 8.90
CA TRP A 239 22.60 -1.63 9.70
C TRP A 239 21.49 -2.14 10.63
N ALA A 240 20.51 -1.30 10.94
CA ALA A 240 19.38 -1.68 11.81
C ALA A 240 18.19 -2.20 11.00
N LEU A 241 18.21 -2.04 9.66
CA LEU A 241 17.14 -2.54 8.81
C LEU A 241 17.13 -4.06 8.80
N THR A 242 16.01 -4.63 9.17
CA THR A 242 15.75 -6.08 9.06
C THR A 242 15.39 -6.44 7.62
N GLU A 243 15.36 -7.74 7.31
CA GLU A 243 14.88 -8.23 6.00
C GLU A 243 13.44 -7.78 5.76
N PHE A 244 12.58 -7.88 6.78
CA PHE A 244 11.21 -7.36 6.75
C PHE A 244 11.17 -5.87 6.36
N SER A 245 11.95 -5.02 7.04
CA SER A 245 11.97 -3.58 6.77
C SER A 245 12.44 -3.26 5.36
N ARG A 246 13.42 -3.99 4.84
CA ARG A 246 13.91 -3.86 3.45
C ARG A 246 12.84 -4.25 2.44
N GLU A 247 12.15 -5.38 2.66
CA GLU A 247 11.08 -5.82 1.75
C GLU A 247 9.93 -4.82 1.73
N VAL A 248 9.48 -4.31 2.88
CA VAL A 248 8.47 -3.27 2.95
C VAL A 248 8.94 -1.98 2.29
N GLN A 249 10.20 -1.58 2.48
CA GLN A 249 10.77 -0.40 1.83
C GLN A 249 10.75 -0.53 0.30
N ILE A 250 11.10 -1.69 -0.24
CA ILE A 250 11.04 -1.97 -1.69
C ILE A 250 9.59 -1.85 -2.19
N ILE A 251 8.64 -2.47 -1.49
CA ILE A 251 7.21 -2.38 -1.83
C ILE A 251 6.78 -0.91 -1.89
N MET A 252 7.12 -0.14 -0.85
CA MET A 252 6.65 1.25 -0.72
C MET A 252 7.39 2.22 -1.64
N GLN A 253 8.66 1.99 -1.96
CA GLN A 253 9.39 2.78 -2.96
C GLN A 253 8.69 2.71 -4.33
N HIS A 254 8.19 1.55 -4.72
CA HIS A 254 7.45 1.39 -5.97
C HIS A 254 6.12 2.16 -5.97
N PHE A 255 5.45 2.31 -4.82
CA PHE A 255 4.24 3.16 -4.73
C PHE A 255 4.55 4.66 -4.85
N ASN A 256 5.73 5.08 -4.37
CA ASN A 256 6.13 6.51 -4.37
C ASN A 256 6.64 7.01 -5.73
N ILE A 257 6.86 6.15 -6.70
CA ILE A 257 7.21 6.55 -8.07
C ILE A 257 5.94 7.05 -8.78
N GLU A 258 5.67 8.34 -8.69
CA GLU A 258 4.40 8.97 -9.11
C GLU A 258 4.01 8.73 -10.57
N ASN A 259 4.95 8.43 -11.47
CA ASN A 259 4.74 8.32 -12.92
C ASN A 259 5.00 6.92 -13.49
N ASP A 260 5.30 5.92 -12.69
CA ASP A 260 5.58 4.57 -13.20
C ASP A 260 4.45 3.58 -12.81
N THR A 261 3.52 3.41 -13.73
CA THR A 261 2.39 2.48 -13.57
C THR A 261 2.85 1.03 -13.38
N ALA A 262 3.97 0.64 -13.99
CA ALA A 262 4.50 -0.71 -13.87
C ALA A 262 5.08 -0.98 -12.46
N ALA A 263 5.81 -0.02 -11.89
CA ALA A 263 6.34 -0.13 -10.54
C ALA A 263 5.24 -0.21 -9.47
N ARG A 264 4.19 0.64 -9.60
CA ARG A 264 3.00 0.58 -8.73
C ARG A 264 2.28 -0.76 -8.86
N GLY A 265 2.12 -1.25 -10.09
CA GLY A 265 1.53 -2.56 -10.35
C GLY A 265 2.30 -3.69 -9.66
N THR A 266 3.63 -3.64 -9.66
CA THR A 266 4.49 -4.63 -9.00
C THR A 266 4.32 -4.62 -7.47
N ALA A 267 4.33 -3.45 -6.85
CA ALA A 267 4.13 -3.31 -5.41
C ALA A 267 2.74 -3.80 -4.97
N GLN A 268 1.70 -3.37 -5.68
CA GLN A 268 0.34 -3.83 -5.42
C GLN A 268 0.19 -5.35 -5.63
N ALA A 269 0.87 -5.90 -6.65
CA ALA A 269 0.87 -7.33 -6.92
C ALA A 269 1.43 -8.15 -5.74
N LYS A 270 2.49 -7.70 -5.08
CA LYS A 270 3.03 -8.36 -3.88
C LYS A 270 2.02 -8.37 -2.73
N ILE A 271 1.41 -7.24 -2.43
CA ILE A 271 0.37 -7.14 -1.39
C ILE A 271 -0.82 -8.06 -1.71
N ASN A 272 -1.28 -8.03 -2.96
CA ASN A 272 -2.37 -8.86 -3.42
C ASN A 272 -2.04 -10.35 -3.26
N TYR A 273 -0.81 -10.76 -3.62
CA TYR A 273 -0.36 -12.14 -3.48
C TYR A 273 -0.57 -12.66 -2.05
N TYR A 274 0.01 -11.99 -1.04
CA TYR A 274 -0.09 -12.44 0.35
C TYR A 274 -1.54 -12.56 0.82
N ARG A 275 -2.40 -11.60 0.49
CA ARG A 275 -3.83 -11.63 0.83
C ARG A 275 -4.58 -12.74 0.10
N ASN A 276 -4.35 -12.90 -1.20
CA ASN A 276 -5.07 -13.86 -2.02
C ASN A 276 -4.76 -15.31 -1.64
N VAL A 277 -3.49 -15.65 -1.43
CA VAL A 277 -3.05 -17.00 -1.01
C VAL A 277 -3.63 -17.36 0.36
N ARG A 278 -3.81 -16.38 1.25
CA ARG A 278 -4.42 -16.59 2.55
C ARG A 278 -5.92 -16.81 2.46
N ASN A 279 -6.61 -16.07 1.61
CA ASN A 279 -8.07 -16.06 1.53
C ASN A 279 -8.62 -17.19 0.65
N ILE A 280 -7.89 -17.62 -0.39
CA ILE A 280 -8.33 -18.64 -1.34
C ILE A 280 -7.47 -19.89 -1.21
N LYS A 281 -8.10 -21.04 -0.91
CA LYS A 281 -7.41 -22.32 -0.72
C LYS A 281 -7.57 -23.27 -1.89
N LYS A 282 -8.53 -23.02 -2.79
CA LYS A 282 -8.73 -23.81 -4.01
C LYS A 282 -7.91 -23.22 -5.15
N SER A 283 -7.28 -24.09 -5.94
CA SER A 283 -6.55 -23.73 -7.14
C SER A 283 -7.38 -23.97 -8.40
N ILE A 284 -6.91 -23.50 -9.54
CA ILE A 284 -7.53 -23.79 -10.85
C ILE A 284 -7.67 -25.31 -11.11
N ARG A 285 -6.81 -26.14 -10.51
CA ARG A 285 -6.87 -27.61 -10.62
C ARG A 285 -8.08 -28.24 -9.92
N ASP A 286 -8.66 -27.52 -8.98
CA ASP A 286 -9.84 -27.97 -8.22
C ASP A 286 -11.16 -27.62 -8.95
N VAL A 287 -11.07 -26.94 -10.11
CA VAL A 287 -12.24 -26.58 -10.91
C VAL A 287 -12.88 -27.83 -11.50
N VAL A 288 -14.17 -27.97 -11.24
CA VAL A 288 -15.01 -28.98 -11.87
C VAL A 288 -15.89 -28.28 -12.91
N LEU A 289 -15.79 -28.72 -14.17
CA LEU A 289 -16.61 -28.15 -15.23
C LEU A 289 -18.09 -28.43 -14.99
N PRO A 290 -18.96 -27.41 -15.08
CA PRO A 290 -20.40 -27.58 -14.89
C PRO A 290 -21.08 -28.28 -16.08
N LYS A 291 -20.41 -28.34 -17.23
CA LYS A 291 -20.90 -28.92 -18.50
C LYS A 291 -19.86 -29.83 -19.13
N GLN A 292 -20.29 -30.87 -19.80
CA GLN A 292 -19.44 -31.83 -20.50
C GLN A 292 -19.21 -31.36 -21.95
N THR A 293 -18.40 -30.32 -22.12
CA THR A 293 -18.09 -29.72 -23.42
C THR A 293 -16.65 -29.18 -23.47
N SER A 294 -16.11 -29.05 -24.67
CA SER A 294 -14.84 -28.39 -24.95
C SER A 294 -15.02 -27.08 -25.72
N HIS A 295 -16.25 -26.59 -25.83
CA HIS A 295 -16.59 -25.32 -26.45
C HIS A 295 -16.74 -24.25 -25.37
N PHE A 296 -16.02 -23.14 -25.51
CA PHE A 296 -16.02 -22.03 -24.55
C PHE A 296 -16.39 -20.72 -25.24
N ALA A 297 -17.10 -19.87 -24.54
CA ALA A 297 -17.40 -18.50 -24.94
C ALA A 297 -16.73 -17.55 -23.93
N ILE A 298 -15.79 -16.73 -24.38
CA ILE A 298 -15.16 -15.68 -23.60
C ILE A 298 -15.89 -14.38 -23.85
N VAL A 299 -16.42 -13.75 -22.80
CA VAL A 299 -17.19 -12.53 -22.90
C VAL A 299 -16.43 -11.38 -22.25
N ALA A 300 -15.81 -10.54 -23.06
CA ALA A 300 -15.10 -9.33 -22.67
C ALA A 300 -16.02 -8.10 -22.62
N GLY A 301 -15.46 -6.92 -22.29
CA GLY A 301 -16.23 -5.69 -22.06
C GLY A 301 -16.41 -4.79 -23.28
N GLY A 302 -15.97 -5.19 -24.47
CA GLY A 302 -16.03 -4.34 -25.66
C GLY A 302 -17.46 -4.11 -26.19
N PRO A 303 -17.68 -3.03 -26.99
CA PRO A 303 -19.01 -2.62 -27.44
C PRO A 303 -19.79 -3.68 -28.21
N SER A 304 -19.12 -4.53 -28.99
CA SER A 304 -19.78 -5.54 -29.83
C SER A 304 -20.54 -6.61 -29.03
N VAL A 305 -20.32 -6.74 -27.72
CA VAL A 305 -21.09 -7.67 -26.91
C VAL A 305 -22.59 -7.34 -26.89
N ASP A 306 -22.92 -6.06 -27.04
CA ASP A 306 -24.33 -5.61 -27.06
C ASP A 306 -25.11 -6.21 -28.24
N ASP A 307 -24.45 -6.47 -29.36
CA ASP A 307 -25.05 -7.05 -30.57
C ASP A 307 -25.37 -8.55 -30.43
N HIS A 308 -24.75 -9.22 -29.41
CA HIS A 308 -24.80 -10.65 -29.23
C HIS A 308 -25.53 -11.11 -27.96
N LEU A 309 -26.20 -10.20 -27.23
CA LEU A 309 -26.87 -10.54 -25.96
C LEU A 309 -27.94 -11.64 -26.11
N GLU A 310 -28.73 -11.62 -27.19
CA GLU A 310 -29.75 -12.66 -27.44
C GLU A 310 -29.09 -14.01 -27.67
N ARG A 311 -28.01 -14.06 -28.44
CA ARG A 311 -27.23 -15.28 -28.68
C ARG A 311 -26.63 -15.79 -27.37
N LEU A 312 -26.02 -14.95 -26.56
CA LEU A 312 -25.45 -15.32 -25.28
C LEU A 312 -26.48 -15.85 -24.29
N ARG A 313 -27.72 -15.30 -24.28
CA ARG A 313 -28.81 -15.85 -23.47
C ARG A 313 -29.29 -17.23 -23.93
N SER A 314 -29.14 -17.53 -25.23
CA SER A 314 -29.58 -18.78 -25.84
C SER A 314 -28.52 -19.89 -25.81
N ILE A 315 -27.30 -19.59 -25.33
CA ILE A 315 -26.24 -20.59 -25.17
C ILE A 315 -26.72 -21.66 -24.16
N GLY A 316 -26.68 -22.92 -24.57
CA GLY A 316 -27.13 -24.09 -23.80
C GLY A 316 -25.98 -24.82 -23.10
N GLU A 317 -26.18 -26.12 -22.90
CA GLU A 317 -25.25 -27.00 -22.20
C GLU A 317 -24.01 -27.39 -23.03
N ASP A 318 -23.95 -27.01 -24.29
CA ASP A 318 -22.87 -27.29 -25.25
C ASP A 318 -21.71 -26.28 -25.20
N THR A 319 -21.85 -25.22 -24.40
CA THR A 319 -20.83 -24.15 -24.31
C THR A 319 -20.68 -23.64 -22.87
N ILE A 320 -19.43 -23.53 -22.40
CA ILE A 320 -19.08 -22.90 -21.11
C ILE A 320 -18.85 -21.40 -21.33
N ILE A 321 -19.51 -20.56 -20.56
CA ILE A 321 -19.39 -19.10 -20.65
C ILE A 321 -18.44 -18.61 -19.54
N ILE A 322 -17.34 -17.97 -19.95
CA ILE A 322 -16.42 -17.26 -19.04
C ILE A 322 -16.54 -15.77 -19.30
N THR A 323 -16.95 -15.01 -18.30
CA THR A 323 -16.93 -13.54 -18.36
C THR A 323 -15.64 -12.99 -17.74
N VAL A 324 -15.18 -11.83 -18.22
CA VAL A 324 -14.17 -11.05 -17.50
C VAL A 324 -14.84 -10.10 -16.51
N ASN A 325 -14.09 -9.62 -15.50
CA ASN A 325 -14.63 -8.74 -14.47
C ASN A 325 -15.40 -7.52 -15.01
N THR A 326 -14.95 -6.89 -16.12
CA THR A 326 -15.58 -5.70 -16.71
C THR A 326 -16.97 -5.97 -17.30
N SER A 327 -17.21 -7.18 -17.81
CA SER A 327 -18.49 -7.57 -18.44
C SER A 327 -19.44 -8.32 -17.49
N HIS A 328 -18.92 -8.89 -16.40
CA HIS A 328 -19.65 -9.86 -15.58
C HIS A 328 -20.99 -9.34 -15.07
N LYS A 329 -21.00 -8.20 -14.39
CA LYS A 329 -22.23 -7.60 -13.84
C LYS A 329 -23.27 -7.35 -14.92
N LYS A 330 -22.82 -6.78 -16.08
CA LYS A 330 -23.71 -6.56 -17.22
C LYS A 330 -24.32 -7.87 -17.74
N MET A 331 -23.54 -8.94 -17.83
CA MET A 331 -24.06 -10.24 -18.29
C MET A 331 -25.14 -10.76 -17.36
N ILE A 332 -24.93 -10.75 -16.06
CA ILE A 332 -25.94 -11.15 -15.06
C ILE A 332 -27.20 -10.29 -15.21
N GLU A 333 -27.09 -8.97 -15.25
CA GLU A 333 -28.21 -8.03 -15.39
C GLU A 333 -28.94 -8.20 -16.73
N SER A 334 -28.24 -8.61 -17.79
CA SER A 334 -28.81 -8.90 -19.10
C SER A 334 -29.46 -10.29 -19.18
N GLY A 335 -29.46 -11.08 -18.13
CA GLY A 335 -30.06 -12.42 -18.10
C GLY A 335 -29.19 -13.54 -18.70
N VAL A 336 -27.91 -13.24 -19.05
CA VAL A 336 -26.92 -14.28 -19.38
C VAL A 336 -26.51 -15.01 -18.12
N ARG A 337 -26.21 -16.29 -18.19
CA ARG A 337 -25.77 -17.12 -17.06
C ARG A 337 -24.34 -17.62 -17.30
N PRO A 338 -23.32 -16.85 -16.87
CA PRO A 338 -21.93 -17.29 -16.97
C PRO A 338 -21.66 -18.50 -16.07
N ASP A 339 -20.75 -19.35 -16.48
CA ASP A 339 -20.26 -20.48 -15.72
C ASP A 339 -19.07 -20.10 -14.82
N PHE A 340 -18.26 -19.14 -15.28
CA PHE A 340 -17.12 -18.58 -14.52
C PHE A 340 -16.96 -17.09 -14.78
N VAL A 341 -16.30 -16.41 -13.84
CA VAL A 341 -15.78 -15.06 -14.03
C VAL A 341 -14.29 -15.00 -13.73
N THR A 342 -13.53 -14.26 -14.54
CA THR A 342 -12.08 -14.11 -14.35
C THR A 342 -11.70 -12.68 -14.01
N THR A 343 -10.62 -12.53 -13.19
CA THR A 343 -9.97 -11.25 -12.91
C THR A 343 -8.46 -11.42 -12.82
N PHE A 344 -7.73 -10.38 -13.24
CA PHE A 344 -6.28 -10.41 -13.37
C PHE A 344 -5.60 -9.18 -12.77
N ASP A 345 -6.16 -8.00 -13.03
CA ASP A 345 -5.55 -6.71 -12.77
C ASP A 345 -5.29 -6.48 -11.27
N PRO A 346 -4.06 -6.10 -10.86
CA PRO A 346 -3.71 -5.84 -9.47
C PRO A 346 -4.28 -4.55 -8.91
N LEU A 347 -4.72 -3.60 -9.76
CA LEU A 347 -5.08 -2.26 -9.32
C LEU A 347 -6.39 -2.22 -8.50
N PRO A 348 -6.44 -1.42 -7.42
CA PRO A 348 -7.58 -1.37 -6.49
C PRO A 348 -8.91 -0.98 -7.12
N ASN A 349 -8.87 -0.07 -8.12
CA ASN A 349 -10.07 0.45 -8.78
C ASN A 349 -10.84 -0.60 -9.60
N THR A 350 -10.24 -1.73 -9.92
CA THR A 350 -10.90 -2.79 -10.71
C THR A 350 -12.06 -3.46 -9.98
N TYR A 351 -12.10 -3.41 -8.64
CA TYR A 351 -13.21 -3.97 -7.87
C TYR A 351 -14.54 -3.22 -8.10
N ARG A 352 -14.51 -1.97 -8.59
CA ARG A 352 -15.72 -1.20 -8.94
C ARG A 352 -16.64 -1.92 -9.92
N HIS A 353 -16.10 -2.82 -10.74
CA HIS A 353 -16.90 -3.63 -11.67
C HIS A 353 -17.89 -4.56 -10.96
N PHE A 354 -17.66 -4.87 -9.67
CA PHE A 354 -18.51 -5.73 -8.85
C PHE A 354 -19.34 -4.94 -7.84
N GLU A 355 -19.20 -3.63 -7.78
CA GLU A 355 -20.01 -2.79 -6.91
C GLU A 355 -21.51 -2.92 -7.26
N GLY A 356 -22.30 -3.23 -6.23
CA GLY A 356 -23.73 -3.49 -6.40
C GLY A 356 -24.07 -4.85 -7.04
N LEU A 357 -23.10 -5.75 -7.22
CA LEU A 357 -23.38 -7.14 -7.58
C LEU A 357 -24.08 -7.83 -6.39
N ASN A 358 -25.21 -8.48 -6.66
CA ASN A 358 -26.01 -9.19 -5.65
C ASN A 358 -26.02 -10.71 -5.86
N ASP A 359 -25.59 -11.18 -7.04
CA ASP A 359 -25.50 -12.59 -7.38
C ASP A 359 -24.04 -13.04 -7.38
N TYR A 360 -23.68 -13.93 -6.49
CA TYR A 360 -22.35 -14.52 -6.31
C TYR A 360 -22.36 -16.04 -6.61
N SER A 361 -23.34 -16.52 -7.36
CA SER A 361 -23.46 -17.95 -7.71
C SER A 361 -22.40 -18.41 -8.72
N VAL A 362 -21.84 -17.48 -9.49
CA VAL A 362 -20.81 -17.75 -10.50
C VAL A 362 -19.44 -17.87 -9.83
N PRO A 363 -18.71 -18.99 -9.97
CA PRO A 363 -17.37 -19.13 -9.42
C PRO A 363 -16.38 -18.11 -10.02
N LEU A 364 -15.54 -17.52 -9.15
CA LEU A 364 -14.48 -16.60 -9.53
C LEU A 364 -13.15 -17.35 -9.73
N ILE A 365 -12.51 -17.19 -10.87
CA ILE A 365 -11.15 -17.63 -11.13
C ILE A 365 -10.27 -16.38 -11.21
N MET A 366 -9.29 -16.25 -10.30
CA MET A 366 -8.45 -15.08 -10.27
C MET A 366 -6.96 -15.40 -10.29
N TYR A 367 -6.20 -14.50 -10.90
CA TYR A 367 -4.75 -14.58 -10.85
C TYR A 367 -4.23 -14.22 -9.46
N VAL A 368 -3.16 -14.86 -9.02
CA VAL A 368 -2.65 -14.73 -7.63
C VAL A 368 -2.34 -13.30 -7.21
N THR A 369 -1.93 -12.45 -8.16
CA THR A 369 -1.64 -11.03 -7.93
C THR A 369 -2.81 -10.09 -8.23
N GLY A 370 -3.93 -10.61 -8.68
CA GLY A 370 -5.15 -9.83 -8.92
C GLY A 370 -5.62 -9.11 -7.64
N ASN A 371 -6.37 -8.04 -7.81
CA ASN A 371 -6.83 -7.18 -6.72
C ASN A 371 -7.44 -7.99 -5.55
N TRP A 372 -6.82 -7.91 -4.37
CA TRP A 372 -7.19 -8.66 -3.17
C TRP A 372 -8.64 -8.48 -2.71
N ARG A 373 -9.27 -7.36 -3.09
CA ARG A 373 -10.69 -7.12 -2.74
C ARG A 373 -11.61 -8.18 -3.30
N PHE A 374 -11.28 -8.76 -4.45
CA PHE A 374 -12.02 -9.91 -4.98
C PHE A 374 -11.91 -11.13 -4.07
N SER A 375 -10.72 -11.40 -3.51
CA SER A 375 -10.54 -12.55 -2.61
C SER A 375 -11.26 -12.38 -1.27
N GLU A 376 -11.38 -11.16 -0.76
CA GLU A 376 -12.05 -10.88 0.52
C GLU A 376 -13.56 -10.67 0.39
N TYR A 377 -13.99 -9.87 -0.59
CA TYR A 377 -15.37 -9.39 -0.65
C TYR A 377 -16.27 -10.21 -1.55
N TYR A 378 -15.72 -10.96 -2.53
CA TYR A 378 -16.52 -11.87 -3.32
C TYR A 378 -16.99 -13.06 -2.48
N LYS A 379 -18.31 -13.24 -2.36
CA LYS A 379 -18.91 -14.25 -1.46
C LYS A 379 -19.07 -15.63 -2.08
N GLY A 380 -18.95 -15.73 -3.42
CA GLY A 380 -19.05 -16.98 -4.16
C GLY A 380 -17.80 -17.86 -4.03
N GLU A 381 -17.84 -18.99 -4.71
CA GLU A 381 -16.70 -19.89 -4.82
C GLU A 381 -15.54 -19.21 -5.53
N LYS A 382 -14.31 -19.49 -5.11
CA LYS A 382 -13.10 -18.83 -5.63
C LYS A 382 -11.99 -19.83 -5.87
N TYR A 383 -11.31 -19.67 -7.01
CA TYR A 383 -10.16 -20.46 -7.43
C TYR A 383 -8.99 -19.54 -7.75
N LEU A 384 -7.78 -19.93 -7.34
CA LEU A 384 -6.56 -19.15 -7.52
C LEU A 384 -5.68 -19.75 -8.61
N ILE A 385 -5.17 -18.91 -9.50
CA ILE A 385 -4.11 -19.26 -10.45
C ILE A 385 -2.81 -18.74 -9.84
N SER A 386 -1.96 -19.65 -9.34
CA SER A 386 -0.69 -19.35 -8.69
C SER A 386 0.51 -20.06 -9.33
N GLU A 387 0.29 -20.87 -10.36
CA GLU A 387 1.24 -21.88 -10.83
C GLU A 387 2.47 -21.33 -11.56
N ASP A 388 2.46 -20.06 -11.98
CA ASP A 388 3.55 -19.44 -12.76
C ASP A 388 4.04 -18.09 -12.24
N TYR A 389 3.59 -17.69 -11.05
CA TYR A 389 3.98 -16.39 -10.54
C TYR A 389 5.46 -16.39 -10.12
N LYS A 390 6.28 -15.65 -10.88
CA LYS A 390 7.69 -15.37 -10.55
C LYS A 390 7.72 -14.17 -9.59
N ILE A 391 7.64 -14.44 -8.30
CA ILE A 391 8.31 -13.58 -7.33
C ILE A 391 9.64 -14.32 -7.08
N ASP A 392 10.74 -13.80 -7.63
CA ASP A 392 12.06 -14.17 -7.20
C ASP A 392 12.09 -13.82 -5.71
N ASP A 393 12.17 -14.81 -4.81
CA ASP A 393 12.29 -14.65 -3.36
C ASP A 393 11.02 -14.59 -2.50
N ILE A 394 9.94 -15.33 -2.79
CA ILE A 394 8.99 -15.64 -1.73
C ILE A 394 9.42 -16.94 -1.03
N PRO A 395 9.97 -16.88 0.19
CA PRO A 395 10.31 -18.06 0.95
C PRO A 395 9.08 -18.94 1.20
N GLY A 396 9.20 -20.24 0.96
CA GLY A 396 8.15 -21.24 1.23
C GLY A 396 7.18 -21.50 0.09
N VAL A 397 7.32 -20.85 -1.07
CA VAL A 397 6.58 -21.20 -2.29
C VAL A 397 7.42 -22.14 -3.14
N ASP A 398 6.92 -23.37 -3.36
CA ASP A 398 7.57 -24.33 -4.28
C ASP A 398 7.39 -23.89 -5.73
N MET A 399 8.43 -23.29 -6.28
CA MET A 399 8.48 -22.77 -7.66
C MET A 399 8.84 -23.81 -8.71
N THR A 400 8.92 -25.10 -8.36
CA THR A 400 9.42 -26.14 -9.27
C THR A 400 8.41 -26.62 -10.32
N ASN A 401 7.12 -26.28 -10.19
CA ASN A 401 6.05 -26.69 -11.10
C ASN A 401 5.57 -25.54 -11.99
N ARG A 402 6.41 -25.10 -12.92
CA ARG A 402 6.07 -24.08 -13.92
C ARG A 402 5.33 -24.72 -15.10
N ASN A 403 4.01 -24.69 -15.07
CA ASN A 403 3.21 -24.84 -16.28
C ASN A 403 3.11 -23.46 -16.94
N ASN A 404 3.62 -23.32 -18.16
CA ASN A 404 3.61 -22.05 -18.90
C ASN A 404 2.16 -21.55 -19.10
N TRP A 405 1.79 -20.49 -18.37
CA TRP A 405 0.55 -19.75 -18.57
C TRP A 405 0.83 -18.59 -19.52
N TYR A 406 0.12 -18.53 -20.60
CA TYR A 406 0.23 -17.46 -21.59
C TYR A 406 -0.82 -16.37 -21.25
N ALA A 407 -0.59 -15.61 -20.19
CA ALA A 407 -1.52 -14.57 -19.73
C ALA A 407 -0.81 -13.21 -19.67
N ASP A 408 -0.46 -12.66 -20.83
CA ASP A 408 0.19 -11.38 -20.93
C ASP A 408 -0.84 -10.24 -21.13
N GLY A 409 -0.77 -9.22 -20.28
CA GLY A 409 -1.34 -7.92 -20.50
C GLY A 409 -2.84 -7.72 -20.26
N THR A 410 -3.73 -8.71 -20.40
CA THR A 410 -5.18 -8.50 -20.26
C THR A 410 -5.91 -9.62 -19.53
N VAL A 411 -7.04 -9.26 -18.88
CA VAL A 411 -7.94 -10.27 -18.29
C VAL A 411 -8.57 -11.18 -19.36
N THR A 412 -8.65 -10.73 -20.61
CA THR A 412 -9.15 -11.53 -21.73
C THR A 412 -8.18 -12.64 -22.10
N SER A 413 -6.86 -12.35 -22.20
CA SER A 413 -5.85 -13.40 -22.45
C SER A 413 -5.80 -14.41 -21.31
N LEU A 414 -5.99 -13.98 -20.06
CA LEU A 414 -6.15 -14.90 -18.94
C LEU A 414 -7.39 -15.80 -19.10
N ALA A 415 -8.54 -15.26 -19.49
CA ALA A 415 -9.77 -16.03 -19.69
C ALA A 415 -9.62 -17.07 -20.81
N ILE A 416 -8.91 -16.72 -21.89
CA ILE A 416 -8.54 -17.65 -22.97
C ILE A 416 -7.67 -18.78 -22.43
N GLU A 417 -6.62 -18.44 -21.68
CA GLU A 417 -5.72 -19.44 -21.12
C GLU A 417 -6.44 -20.39 -20.13
N VAL A 418 -7.34 -19.85 -19.30
CA VAL A 418 -8.21 -20.66 -18.44
C VAL A 418 -9.02 -21.65 -19.26
N ALA A 419 -9.68 -21.20 -20.33
CA ALA A 419 -10.45 -22.09 -21.20
C ALA A 419 -9.59 -23.20 -21.80
N ILE A 420 -8.38 -22.89 -22.27
CA ILE A 420 -7.43 -23.86 -22.82
C ILE A 420 -7.02 -24.89 -21.78
N LYS A 421 -6.63 -24.45 -20.57
CA LYS A 421 -6.25 -25.35 -19.47
C LYS A 421 -7.42 -26.22 -18.98
N LEU A 422 -8.65 -25.76 -19.18
CA LEU A 422 -9.87 -26.53 -18.92
C LEU A 422 -10.29 -27.43 -20.10
N GLY A 423 -9.52 -27.48 -21.19
CA GLY A 423 -9.71 -28.42 -22.29
C GLY A 423 -10.49 -27.88 -23.49
N ALA A 424 -10.44 -26.56 -23.73
CA ALA A 424 -11.09 -25.94 -24.89
C ALA A 424 -10.51 -26.49 -26.22
N THR A 425 -11.38 -26.86 -27.13
CA THR A 425 -11.06 -27.11 -28.54
C THR A 425 -11.65 -26.05 -29.46
N ARG A 426 -12.60 -25.27 -28.93
CA ARG A 426 -13.17 -24.09 -29.57
C ARG A 426 -13.38 -22.97 -28.56
N ILE A 427 -13.02 -21.74 -28.94
CA ILE A 427 -13.20 -20.52 -28.16
C ILE A 427 -13.87 -19.46 -29.01
N ASP A 428 -15.08 -19.07 -28.62
CA ASP A 428 -15.84 -17.97 -29.21
C ASP A 428 -15.56 -16.69 -28.41
N LEU A 429 -15.05 -15.62 -29.07
CA LEU A 429 -14.66 -14.34 -28.45
C LEU A 429 -15.76 -13.29 -28.66
N TYR A 430 -16.45 -12.89 -27.61
CA TYR A 430 -17.48 -11.85 -27.60
C TYR A 430 -16.97 -10.59 -26.90
N GLY A 431 -17.18 -9.41 -27.50
CA GLY A 431 -16.74 -8.14 -26.93
C GLY A 431 -15.21 -7.99 -26.84
N VAL A 432 -14.46 -8.75 -27.66
CA VAL A 432 -13.00 -8.63 -27.77
C VAL A 432 -12.68 -7.71 -28.95
N ASP A 433 -13.11 -6.46 -28.86
CA ASP A 433 -12.99 -5.49 -29.95
C ASP A 433 -11.59 -4.91 -30.08
N LEU A 434 -10.85 -4.74 -28.98
CA LEU A 434 -9.49 -4.17 -28.88
C LEU A 434 -9.30 -2.87 -29.65
N SER A 435 -10.37 -2.10 -29.76
CA SER A 435 -10.51 -0.88 -30.55
C SER A 435 -11.74 -0.10 -30.11
N TYR A 436 -11.97 1.05 -30.72
CA TYR A 436 -13.09 1.93 -30.39
C TYR A 436 -14.10 2.05 -31.55
N PRO A 437 -14.89 1.02 -31.85
CA PRO A 437 -15.94 1.09 -32.86
C PRO A 437 -16.92 2.21 -32.50
N ASN A 438 -17.22 3.08 -33.46
CA ASN A 438 -18.07 4.25 -33.25
C ASN A 438 -17.62 5.19 -32.11
N GLY A 439 -16.34 5.13 -31.72
CA GLY A 439 -15.76 5.89 -30.64
C GLY A 439 -16.19 5.44 -29.25
N MET A 440 -16.71 4.23 -29.06
CA MET A 440 -17.14 3.70 -27.78
C MET A 440 -16.04 2.81 -27.17
N SER A 441 -15.73 3.00 -25.87
CA SER A 441 -14.69 2.22 -25.18
C SER A 441 -15.16 0.85 -24.73
N HIS A 442 -16.39 0.76 -24.23
CA HIS A 442 -16.97 -0.44 -23.65
C HIS A 442 -18.45 -0.58 -24.00
N ALA A 443 -19.00 -1.74 -23.71
CA ALA A 443 -20.42 -2.03 -23.87
C ALA A 443 -21.30 -1.15 -22.98
N THR A 444 -22.56 -0.96 -23.38
CA THR A 444 -23.51 -0.13 -22.63
C THR A 444 -23.76 -0.71 -21.22
N GLY A 445 -23.87 0.16 -20.23
CA GLY A 445 -24.11 -0.25 -18.83
C GLY A 445 -22.89 -0.78 -18.07
N THR A 446 -21.69 -0.76 -18.67
CA THR A 446 -20.44 -1.04 -17.93
C THR A 446 -19.91 0.23 -17.27
N PRO A 447 -19.21 0.15 -16.11
CA PRO A 447 -18.62 1.31 -15.43
C PRO A 447 -17.57 2.06 -16.26
N ASP A 448 -16.96 1.39 -17.24
CA ASP A 448 -15.87 1.93 -18.07
C ASP A 448 -16.34 2.51 -19.40
N LEU A 449 -17.65 2.53 -19.64
CA LEU A 449 -18.21 3.10 -20.85
C LEU A 449 -17.87 4.59 -20.98
N GLN A 450 -17.13 4.95 -22.02
CA GLN A 450 -16.77 6.32 -22.37
C GLN A 450 -16.85 6.53 -23.87
N LYS A 451 -17.17 7.78 -24.27
CA LYS A 451 -17.03 8.21 -25.65
C LYS A 451 -15.63 8.78 -25.85
N MET A 452 -14.86 8.14 -26.70
CA MET A 452 -13.46 8.47 -26.96
C MET A 452 -13.34 9.49 -28.10
N ASN A 453 -12.37 10.41 -27.98
CA ASN A 453 -11.94 11.21 -29.11
C ASN A 453 -10.95 10.37 -29.93
N THR A 454 -11.38 9.93 -31.12
CA THR A 454 -10.60 9.02 -31.97
C THR A 454 -9.84 9.72 -33.10
N GLU A 455 -9.86 11.06 -33.17
CA GLU A 455 -9.33 11.85 -34.29
C GLU A 455 -7.83 11.62 -34.55
N HIS A 456 -7.05 11.42 -33.51
CA HIS A 456 -5.60 11.24 -33.59
C HIS A 456 -5.12 9.83 -33.13
N MET A 457 -6.07 8.88 -33.01
CA MET A 457 -5.71 7.52 -32.63
C MET A 457 -5.09 6.76 -33.81
N ARG A 458 -4.22 5.81 -33.45
CA ARG A 458 -3.75 4.80 -34.41
C ARG A 458 -4.94 4.03 -34.96
N LYS A 459 -4.85 3.64 -36.24
CA LYS A 459 -5.84 2.78 -36.89
C LYS A 459 -5.26 1.41 -37.17
N VAL A 460 -6.09 0.41 -37.02
CA VAL A 460 -5.77 -1.00 -37.30
C VAL A 460 -6.86 -1.59 -38.23
N PRO A 461 -6.56 -2.69 -38.96
CA PRO A 461 -7.58 -3.37 -39.77
C PRO A 461 -8.76 -3.80 -38.91
N SER A 462 -9.97 -3.64 -39.44
CA SER A 462 -11.22 -4.07 -38.83
C SER A 462 -11.74 -5.35 -39.50
N VAL A 463 -12.42 -6.20 -38.72
CA VAL A 463 -13.01 -7.47 -39.20
C VAL A 463 -14.01 -7.28 -40.37
N ASP A 464 -14.61 -6.10 -40.53
CA ASP A 464 -15.52 -5.78 -41.60
C ASP A 464 -14.85 -5.25 -42.90
N GLY A 465 -13.51 -5.30 -42.94
CA GLY A 465 -12.69 -4.91 -44.10
C GLY A 465 -12.30 -3.43 -44.13
N GLY A 466 -12.66 -2.64 -43.10
CA GLY A 466 -12.26 -1.24 -42.95
C GLY A 466 -11.07 -1.06 -42.00
N GLU A 467 -10.98 0.13 -41.41
CA GLU A 467 -10.04 0.47 -40.34
C GLU A 467 -10.81 0.97 -39.10
N VAL A 468 -10.32 0.64 -37.92
CA VAL A 468 -10.90 1.06 -36.65
C VAL A 468 -9.84 1.71 -35.76
N PRO A 469 -10.18 2.82 -35.04
CA PRO A 469 -9.24 3.48 -34.13
C PRO A 469 -8.97 2.64 -32.90
N THR A 470 -7.70 2.62 -32.46
CA THR A 470 -7.23 1.91 -31.26
C THR A 470 -6.16 2.71 -30.54
N LEU A 471 -5.89 2.39 -29.27
CA LEU A 471 -4.75 2.90 -28.51
C LEU A 471 -3.55 1.95 -28.62
N GLU A 472 -2.34 2.47 -28.35
CA GLU A 472 -1.10 1.69 -28.44
C GLU A 472 -1.11 0.45 -27.55
N ASN A 473 -1.63 0.55 -26.33
CA ASN A 473 -1.75 -0.60 -25.43
C ASN A 473 -2.71 -1.67 -25.98
N MET A 474 -3.82 -1.27 -26.60
CA MET A 474 -4.75 -2.22 -27.24
C MET A 474 -4.16 -2.86 -28.48
N ALA A 475 -3.32 -2.13 -29.21
CA ALA A 475 -2.58 -2.70 -30.35
C ALA A 475 -1.61 -3.81 -29.88
N ILE A 476 -0.97 -3.63 -28.73
CA ILE A 476 -0.16 -4.69 -28.09
C ILE A 476 -1.04 -5.90 -27.74
N TYR A 477 -2.22 -5.68 -27.17
CA TYR A 477 -3.14 -6.77 -26.81
C TYR A 477 -3.65 -7.54 -28.04
N ILE A 478 -3.84 -6.87 -29.19
CA ILE A 478 -4.13 -7.56 -30.47
C ILE A 478 -3.01 -8.53 -30.82
N GLU A 479 -1.75 -8.07 -30.73
CA GLU A 479 -0.57 -8.92 -31.00
C GLU A 479 -0.47 -10.07 -30.01
N ASP A 480 -0.74 -9.85 -28.73
CA ASP A 480 -0.62 -10.88 -27.69
C ASP A 480 -1.68 -11.97 -27.83
N ILE A 481 -2.95 -11.61 -28.11
CA ILE A 481 -4.00 -12.60 -28.37
C ILE A 481 -3.74 -13.31 -29.70
N SER A 482 -3.22 -12.63 -30.72
CA SER A 482 -2.82 -13.27 -31.98
C SER A 482 -1.70 -14.30 -31.79
N LYS A 483 -0.70 -13.99 -30.97
CA LYS A 483 0.36 -14.95 -30.56
C LYS A 483 -0.22 -16.15 -29.81
N GLN A 484 -1.16 -15.88 -28.88
CA GLN A 484 -1.85 -16.92 -28.12
C GLN A 484 -2.62 -17.87 -29.07
N ALA A 485 -3.38 -17.34 -30.02
CA ALA A 485 -4.07 -18.12 -31.04
C ALA A 485 -3.09 -18.94 -31.92
N ALA A 486 -1.93 -18.39 -32.26
CA ALA A 486 -0.90 -19.09 -33.02
C ALA A 486 -0.25 -20.24 -32.24
N VAL A 487 -0.03 -20.05 -30.93
CA VAL A 487 0.53 -21.11 -30.05
C VAL A 487 -0.44 -22.29 -29.92
N TYR A 488 -1.73 -22.01 -29.80
CA TYR A 488 -2.80 -23.02 -29.68
C TYR A 488 -3.51 -23.29 -31.01
N SER A 489 -2.76 -23.56 -32.05
CA SER A 489 -3.25 -23.74 -33.43
C SER A 489 -4.22 -24.92 -33.65
N ASP A 490 -4.34 -25.80 -32.67
CA ASP A 490 -5.32 -26.92 -32.63
C ASP A 490 -6.66 -26.49 -32.01
N VAL A 491 -6.77 -25.26 -31.46
CA VAL A 491 -8.01 -24.67 -30.96
C VAL A 491 -8.62 -23.76 -32.01
N LEU A 492 -9.90 -23.93 -32.30
CA LEU A 492 -10.63 -23.01 -33.17
C LEU A 492 -11.02 -21.74 -32.43
N PHE A 493 -10.43 -20.59 -32.77
CA PHE A 493 -10.82 -19.28 -32.28
C PHE A 493 -11.78 -18.59 -33.24
N VAL A 494 -12.91 -18.12 -32.72
CA VAL A 494 -13.94 -17.41 -33.50
C VAL A 494 -14.16 -16.02 -32.92
N ASN A 495 -13.92 -14.97 -33.72
CA ASN A 495 -14.15 -13.58 -33.32
C ASN A 495 -15.59 -13.15 -33.66
N TYR A 496 -16.38 -12.82 -32.62
CA TYR A 496 -17.76 -12.32 -32.75
C TYR A 496 -17.87 -10.81 -32.72
N SER A 497 -16.78 -10.06 -32.94
CA SER A 497 -16.88 -8.62 -33.12
C SER A 497 -17.50 -8.28 -34.48
N ASN A 498 -18.35 -7.23 -34.52
CA ASN A 498 -18.91 -6.72 -35.78
C ASN A 498 -18.02 -5.68 -36.46
N HIS A 499 -17.27 -4.90 -35.66
CA HIS A 499 -16.50 -3.74 -36.14
C HIS A 499 -15.17 -3.57 -35.36
N GLY A 500 -14.75 -4.58 -34.63
CA GLY A 500 -13.51 -4.57 -33.86
C GLY A 500 -12.27 -4.86 -34.70
N ALA A 501 -11.12 -4.81 -34.06
CA ALA A 501 -9.84 -5.13 -34.70
C ALA A 501 -9.77 -6.58 -35.21
N VAL A 502 -9.05 -6.78 -36.29
CA VAL A 502 -8.65 -8.12 -36.75
C VAL A 502 -7.65 -8.68 -35.73
N ILE A 503 -7.87 -9.92 -35.30
CA ILE A 503 -6.97 -10.70 -34.45
C ILE A 503 -6.48 -11.88 -35.26
N ASP A 504 -5.19 -11.90 -35.57
CA ASP A 504 -4.62 -12.98 -36.40
C ASP A 504 -4.78 -14.35 -35.72
N GLY A 505 -5.05 -15.37 -36.51
CA GLY A 505 -5.32 -16.72 -36.00
C GLY A 505 -6.76 -16.97 -35.56
N THR A 506 -7.66 -15.95 -35.65
CA THR A 506 -9.08 -16.13 -35.41
C THR A 506 -9.88 -16.13 -36.72
N LYS A 507 -11.01 -16.86 -36.75
CA LYS A 507 -11.99 -16.75 -37.85
C LYS A 507 -13.07 -15.73 -37.46
N TRP A 508 -13.48 -14.90 -38.42
CA TRP A 508 -14.64 -14.04 -38.18
C TRP A 508 -15.93 -14.86 -38.25
N TYR A 509 -16.82 -14.70 -37.29
CA TYR A 509 -18.04 -15.53 -37.19
C TYR A 509 -18.94 -15.51 -38.43
N LYS A 510 -18.90 -14.42 -39.26
CA LYS A 510 -19.64 -14.31 -40.50
C LYS A 510 -19.03 -15.10 -41.66
N GLU A 511 -17.81 -15.57 -41.50
CA GLU A 511 -17.07 -16.38 -42.49
C GLU A 511 -17.01 -17.85 -42.13
N LEU A 512 -17.71 -18.26 -41.04
CA LEU A 512 -17.78 -19.69 -40.65
C LEU A 512 -18.54 -20.48 -41.69
N ASP A 513 -17.95 -21.58 -42.11
CA ASP A 513 -18.59 -22.56 -43.01
C ASP A 513 -19.22 -23.73 -42.20
N ALA A 514 -19.92 -24.62 -42.91
CA ALA A 514 -20.65 -25.73 -42.31
C ALA A 514 -19.73 -26.71 -41.53
N CYS A 515 -18.41 -26.69 -41.78
CA CYS A 515 -17.42 -27.51 -41.06
C CYS A 515 -17.01 -26.91 -39.72
N ASP A 516 -17.09 -25.58 -39.58
CA ASP A 516 -16.73 -24.83 -38.38
C ASP A 516 -17.88 -24.78 -37.33
N ILE A 517 -19.09 -25.17 -37.73
CA ILE A 517 -20.30 -25.12 -36.89
C ILE A 517 -20.56 -26.46 -36.16
N LYS A 518 -19.83 -27.52 -36.54
CA LYS A 518 -19.89 -28.84 -35.88
C LYS A 518 -18.87 -28.94 -34.75
#